data_99d092fe20f5bd73b86305a33b8ba1dd
#
_entry.id   99d092fe20f5bd73b86305a33b8ba1dd
#
_cell.length_a   1.000
_cell.length_b   1.000
_cell.length_c   1.000
_cell.angle_alpha   90.00
_cell.angle_beta   90.00
_cell.angle_gamma   90.00
#
_symmetry.space_group_name_H-M   'P 1'
#
loop_
_entity.id
_entity.type
_entity.pdbx_description
1 polymer ?
#
loop_
_entity_poly.entity_id
_entity_poly.type
_entity_poly.pdbx_seq_one_letter_code
_entity_poly.pdbx_strand_id
1 'polypeptide(L)'
;MVGLKTKNGAGQSSKTTHNDGIVKLENVSTVYEGERRTVIKNVNLTVKKNELVYLVGPNAAGKTTLLETINGMLPTFKGKVSVFGLNVQTHGRQVRCQTGYVPQDFMMKPGEPYTTFDVVLMGRYGQIGFLNHPQEEDKTIALEAMELIGIEELAGRPMGKLSGGQQQKVMLARALAKNPKILLLDEPFSNMDPDSRGQIPSLITKLHEERDLTTLIVTHDIHHMLDHCNRVIVVSNGKIMFDGTPEKALPLVENHPHTTSLEASHQ
;
A
#
# COMPACT_ATOMS: atom_id res chain seq x y z
N MET A 1 52.32 -40.75 28.35
CA MET A 1 51.98 -40.65 26.93
C MET A 1 50.49 -40.87 26.81
N VAL A 2 49.73 -39.82 26.68
CA VAL A 2 48.26 -39.88 26.49
C VAL A 2 47.97 -39.05 25.26
N GLY A 3 47.48 -39.71 24.21
CA GLY A 3 47.17 -39.09 22.93
C GLY A 3 45.83 -38.37 22.92
N LEU A 4 45.87 -37.10 22.57
CA LEU A 4 44.71 -36.28 22.34
C LEU A 4 44.19 -36.50 20.90
N LYS A 5 42.99 -37.05 20.77
CA LYS A 5 42.25 -37.12 19.50
C LYS A 5 41.48 -35.81 19.27
N THR A 6 41.89 -35.06 18.28
CA THR A 6 41.15 -33.92 17.73
C THR A 6 39.96 -34.43 16.91
N LYS A 7 38.74 -34.07 17.30
CA LYS A 7 37.55 -34.23 16.46
C LYS A 7 37.28 -32.91 15.70
N ASN A 8 37.62 -32.91 14.41
CA ASN A 8 37.11 -31.89 13.49
C ASN A 8 35.63 -32.18 13.22
N GLY A 9 34.76 -31.36 13.74
CA GLY A 9 33.34 -31.31 13.37
C GLY A 9 33.08 -30.10 12.49
N ALA A 10 33.18 -30.26 11.17
CA ALA A 10 32.78 -29.24 10.23
C ALA A 10 31.26 -29.17 10.23
N GLY A 11 30.70 -28.20 10.95
CA GLY A 11 29.32 -27.81 10.86
C GLY A 11 29.08 -27.12 9.53
N GLN A 12 28.52 -27.83 8.55
CA GLN A 12 27.93 -27.21 7.37
C GLN A 12 26.71 -26.40 7.82
N SER A 13 26.87 -25.09 7.94
CA SER A 13 25.73 -24.20 8.01
C SER A 13 25.08 -24.17 6.62
N SER A 14 24.00 -24.91 6.45
CA SER A 14 23.13 -24.76 5.31
C SER A 14 22.59 -23.33 5.29
N LYS A 15 23.17 -22.49 4.43
CA LYS A 15 22.53 -21.24 4.02
C LYS A 15 21.26 -21.58 3.28
N THR A 16 20.17 -21.74 4.00
CA THR A 16 18.82 -21.61 3.46
C THR A 16 18.70 -20.19 2.92
N THR A 17 18.81 -20.02 1.63
CA THR A 17 18.39 -18.81 0.93
C THR A 17 16.86 -18.70 1.14
N HIS A 18 16.46 -18.09 2.25
CA HIS A 18 15.10 -17.65 2.43
C HIS A 18 14.81 -16.66 1.31
N ASN A 19 13.87 -17.03 0.47
CA ASN A 19 13.26 -16.17 -0.54
C ASN A 19 12.36 -15.19 0.22
N ASP A 20 12.98 -14.18 0.84
CA ASP A 20 12.37 -13.33 1.86
C ASP A 20 11.46 -12.30 1.21
N GLY A 21 10.21 -12.72 0.91
CA GLY A 21 9.13 -11.80 0.62
C GLY A 21 8.85 -10.91 1.84
N ILE A 22 8.83 -9.59 1.64
CA ILE A 22 8.46 -8.63 2.68
C ILE A 22 6.96 -8.71 3.02
N VAL A 23 6.14 -9.10 2.04
CA VAL A 23 4.71 -9.45 2.17
C VAL A 23 4.51 -10.88 1.72
N LYS A 24 3.80 -11.68 2.50
CA LYS A 24 3.48 -13.06 2.17
C LYS A 24 2.04 -13.41 2.58
N LEU A 25 1.27 -13.86 1.62
CA LEU A 25 -0.08 -14.40 1.80
C LEU A 25 -0.07 -15.89 1.47
N GLU A 26 -0.61 -16.72 2.35
CA GLU A 26 -0.69 -18.18 2.21
C GLU A 26 -2.15 -18.62 2.36
N ASN A 27 -2.78 -19.03 1.25
CA ASN A 27 -4.17 -19.50 1.17
C ASN A 27 -5.18 -18.57 1.83
N VAL A 28 -5.02 -17.25 1.63
CA VAL A 28 -5.77 -16.21 2.33
C VAL A 28 -7.17 -16.06 1.76
N SER A 29 -8.15 -16.03 2.68
CA SER A 29 -9.53 -15.67 2.38
C SER A 29 -10.05 -14.68 3.41
N THR A 30 -10.79 -13.66 2.94
CA THR A 30 -11.34 -12.59 3.79
C THR A 30 -12.83 -12.41 3.55
N VAL A 31 -13.51 -11.93 4.61
CA VAL A 31 -14.93 -11.54 4.59
C VAL A 31 -15.03 -10.22 5.33
N TYR A 32 -15.82 -9.27 4.85
CA TYR A 32 -16.14 -8.08 5.63
C TYR A 32 -17.04 -8.43 6.82
N GLU A 33 -16.84 -7.73 7.92
CA GLU A 33 -17.65 -7.93 9.13
C GLU A 33 -19.14 -7.69 8.79
N GLY A 34 -19.99 -8.64 9.17
CA GLY A 34 -21.41 -8.62 8.85
C GLY A 34 -21.80 -9.17 7.45
N GLU A 35 -20.83 -9.45 6.59
CA GLU A 35 -21.09 -10.04 5.29
C GLU A 35 -20.88 -11.57 5.29
N ARG A 36 -21.71 -12.29 4.50
CA ARG A 36 -21.54 -13.74 4.29
C ARG A 36 -20.67 -14.06 3.09
N ARG A 37 -20.39 -13.08 2.23
CA ARG A 37 -19.70 -13.28 0.97
C ARG A 37 -18.21 -13.11 1.13
N THR A 38 -17.45 -14.15 0.77
CA THR A 38 -16.00 -14.10 0.70
C THR A 38 -15.55 -13.17 -0.43
N VAL A 39 -14.79 -12.13 -0.09
CA VAL A 39 -14.27 -11.16 -1.08
C VAL A 39 -12.94 -11.64 -1.65
N ILE A 40 -11.97 -12.00 -0.80
CA ILE A 40 -10.70 -12.61 -1.20
C ILE A 40 -10.78 -14.13 -0.99
N LYS A 41 -10.39 -14.91 -2.00
CA LYS A 41 -10.61 -16.36 -2.06
C LYS A 41 -9.33 -17.10 -2.35
N ASN A 42 -8.75 -17.74 -1.33
CA ASN A 42 -7.60 -18.63 -1.42
C ASN A 42 -6.41 -17.98 -2.16
N VAL A 43 -6.08 -16.72 -1.81
CA VAL A 43 -5.00 -15.97 -2.44
C VAL A 43 -3.66 -16.38 -1.86
N ASN A 44 -2.70 -16.68 -2.76
CA ASN A 44 -1.28 -16.83 -2.47
C ASN A 44 -0.53 -15.71 -3.19
N LEU A 45 0.30 -14.97 -2.45
CA LEU A 45 1.07 -13.85 -2.98
C LEU A 45 2.34 -13.67 -2.16
N THR A 46 3.45 -13.43 -2.85
CA THR A 46 4.70 -13.01 -2.21
C THR A 46 5.19 -11.75 -2.92
N VAL A 47 5.41 -10.66 -2.15
CA VAL A 47 6.05 -9.44 -2.66
C VAL A 47 7.42 -9.33 -2.03
N LYS A 48 8.44 -9.10 -2.86
CA LYS A 48 9.83 -8.93 -2.41
C LYS A 48 10.07 -7.48 -2.01
N LYS A 49 11.14 -7.28 -1.23
CA LYS A 49 11.61 -5.93 -0.90
C LYS A 49 11.95 -5.16 -2.19
N ASN A 50 11.63 -3.87 -2.21
CA ASN A 50 11.91 -2.95 -3.32
C ASN A 50 11.22 -3.34 -4.64
N GLU A 51 10.12 -4.11 -4.60
CA GLU A 51 9.27 -4.30 -5.79
C GLU A 51 8.27 -3.15 -5.92
N LEU A 52 8.04 -2.71 -7.16
CA LEU A 52 6.93 -1.85 -7.57
C LEU A 52 5.88 -2.73 -8.27
N VAL A 53 4.77 -2.96 -7.59
CA VAL A 53 3.73 -3.91 -8.01
C VAL A 53 2.43 -3.18 -8.28
N TYR A 54 1.84 -3.40 -9.45
CA TYR A 54 0.49 -2.97 -9.75
C TYR A 54 -0.52 -4.10 -9.53
N LEU A 55 -1.60 -3.77 -8.81
CA LEU A 55 -2.78 -4.61 -8.63
C LEU A 55 -3.88 -4.05 -9.52
N VAL A 56 -4.19 -4.75 -10.60
CA VAL A 56 -5.18 -4.29 -11.59
C VAL A 56 -6.37 -5.24 -11.68
N GLY A 57 -7.49 -4.76 -12.19
CA GLY A 57 -8.69 -5.55 -12.37
C GLY A 57 -9.96 -4.70 -12.27
N PRO A 58 -11.13 -5.27 -12.57
CA PRO A 58 -12.41 -4.54 -12.55
C PRO A 58 -12.78 -4.04 -11.16
N ASN A 59 -13.75 -3.13 -11.10
CA ASN A 59 -14.31 -2.68 -9.83
C ASN A 59 -14.92 -3.87 -9.07
N ALA A 60 -14.86 -3.81 -7.75
CA ALA A 60 -15.29 -4.89 -6.86
C ALA A 60 -14.54 -6.24 -7.04
N ALA A 61 -13.39 -6.26 -7.72
CA ALA A 61 -12.57 -7.48 -7.87
C ALA A 61 -11.89 -7.93 -6.58
N GLY A 62 -11.82 -7.06 -5.54
CA GLY A 62 -11.15 -7.31 -4.26
C GLY A 62 -9.77 -6.67 -4.13
N LYS A 63 -9.39 -5.73 -5.01
CA LYS A 63 -8.09 -5.04 -4.98
C LYS A 63 -7.86 -4.28 -3.67
N THR A 64 -8.76 -3.37 -3.32
CA THR A 64 -8.76 -2.63 -2.04
C THR A 64 -8.73 -3.58 -0.85
N THR A 65 -9.60 -4.60 -0.87
CA THR A 65 -9.65 -5.64 0.18
C THR A 65 -8.30 -6.34 0.35
N LEU A 66 -7.58 -6.59 -0.74
CA LEU A 66 -6.26 -7.20 -0.68
C LEU A 66 -5.24 -6.27 -0.03
N LEU A 67 -5.23 -4.96 -0.37
CA LEU A 67 -4.37 -3.97 0.30
C LEU A 67 -4.69 -3.84 1.79
N GLU A 68 -5.96 -3.76 2.16
CA GLU A 68 -6.41 -3.66 3.55
C GLU A 68 -6.04 -4.93 4.36
N THR A 69 -6.12 -6.10 3.72
CA THR A 69 -5.69 -7.37 4.32
C THR A 69 -4.19 -7.38 4.58
N ILE A 70 -3.37 -6.90 3.62
CA ILE A 70 -1.91 -6.75 3.78
C ILE A 70 -1.60 -5.76 4.90
N ASN A 71 -2.33 -4.65 4.99
CA ASN A 71 -2.16 -3.64 6.03
C ASN A 71 -2.67 -4.07 7.42
N GLY A 72 -3.30 -5.25 7.53
CA GLY A 72 -3.88 -5.75 8.77
C GLY A 72 -5.06 -4.91 9.26
N MET A 73 -5.82 -4.30 8.36
CA MET A 73 -7.07 -3.60 8.63
C MET A 73 -8.27 -4.54 8.57
N LEU A 74 -8.18 -5.57 7.72
CA LEU A 74 -9.20 -6.61 7.61
C LEU A 74 -8.69 -7.93 8.18
N PRO A 75 -9.50 -8.62 9.01
CA PRO A 75 -9.15 -9.94 9.50
C PRO A 75 -9.25 -10.98 8.38
N THR A 76 -8.34 -11.97 8.43
CA THR A 76 -8.45 -13.17 7.59
C THR A 76 -9.23 -14.23 8.33
N PHE A 77 -10.21 -14.84 7.68
CA PHE A 77 -10.92 -15.96 8.30
C PHE A 77 -10.24 -17.29 7.95
N LYS A 78 -9.42 -17.33 6.88
CA LYS A 78 -8.62 -18.49 6.48
C LYS A 78 -7.27 -18.03 5.93
N GLY A 79 -6.25 -18.86 6.14
CA GLY A 79 -4.90 -18.61 5.68
C GLY A 79 -4.09 -17.73 6.63
N LYS A 80 -2.92 -17.30 6.18
CA LYS A 80 -1.98 -16.51 6.96
C LYS A 80 -1.42 -15.36 6.14
N VAL A 81 -1.39 -14.17 6.73
CA VAL A 81 -0.72 -13.00 6.17
C VAL A 81 0.44 -12.61 7.06
N SER A 82 1.61 -12.46 6.48
CA SER A 82 2.78 -11.93 7.17
C SER A 82 3.38 -10.77 6.40
N VAL A 83 3.74 -9.72 7.13
CA VAL A 83 4.41 -8.53 6.62
C VAL A 83 5.61 -8.25 7.52
N PHE A 84 6.78 -8.03 6.95
CA PHE A 84 8.05 -7.95 7.70
C PHE A 84 8.33 -9.21 8.55
N GLY A 85 7.84 -10.38 8.15
CA GLY A 85 7.87 -11.60 8.96
C GLY A 85 6.87 -11.65 10.13
N LEU A 86 6.13 -10.57 10.38
CA LEU A 86 5.12 -10.48 11.44
C LEU A 86 3.75 -10.94 10.94
N ASN A 87 3.06 -11.75 11.72
CA ASN A 87 1.66 -12.09 11.43
C ASN A 87 0.78 -10.85 11.65
N VAL A 88 0.06 -10.40 10.63
CA VAL A 88 -0.73 -9.17 10.67
C VAL A 88 -1.90 -9.23 11.65
N GLN A 89 -2.46 -10.39 11.92
CA GLN A 89 -3.58 -10.54 12.86
C GLN A 89 -3.17 -10.31 14.32
N THR A 90 -1.95 -10.69 14.68
CA THR A 90 -1.42 -10.53 16.04
C THR A 90 -0.55 -9.29 16.22
N HIS A 91 0.06 -8.81 15.14
CA HIS A 91 1.02 -7.68 15.14
C HIS A 91 0.59 -6.54 14.21
N GLY A 92 -0.70 -6.43 13.90
CA GLY A 92 -1.21 -5.45 12.93
C GLY A 92 -0.81 -4.00 13.24
N ARG A 93 -0.73 -3.60 14.53
CA ARG A 93 -0.24 -2.27 14.90
C ARG A 93 1.21 -2.06 14.46
N GLN A 94 2.09 -3.02 14.72
CA GLN A 94 3.52 -2.92 14.35
C GLN A 94 3.70 -2.87 12.83
N VAL A 95 2.89 -3.62 12.09
CA VAL A 95 2.84 -3.58 10.62
C VAL A 95 2.43 -2.19 10.15
N ARG A 96 1.29 -1.65 10.65
CA ARG A 96 0.78 -0.34 10.25
C ARG A 96 1.71 0.82 10.62
N CYS A 97 2.52 0.71 11.66
CA CYS A 97 3.54 1.71 11.98
C CYS A 97 4.67 1.79 10.94
N GLN A 98 4.91 0.72 10.19
CA GLN A 98 5.95 0.63 9.15
C GLN A 98 5.38 0.64 7.72
N THR A 99 4.05 0.78 7.59
CA THR A 99 3.34 0.81 6.30
C THR A 99 2.65 2.14 6.11
N GLY A 100 2.95 2.83 5.01
CA GLY A 100 2.19 3.98 4.54
C GLY A 100 0.97 3.47 3.76
N TYR A 101 -0.22 3.96 4.07
CA TYR A 101 -1.43 3.62 3.34
C TYR A 101 -2.19 4.87 2.92
N VAL A 102 -2.46 4.97 1.63
CA VAL A 102 -3.27 6.02 1.02
C VAL A 102 -4.54 5.38 0.48
N PRO A 103 -5.69 5.56 1.13
CA PRO A 103 -6.96 5.00 0.68
C PRO A 103 -7.53 5.77 -0.51
N GLN A 104 -8.41 5.13 -1.28
CA GLN A 104 -9.11 5.72 -2.43
C GLN A 104 -10.00 6.90 -2.02
N ASP A 105 -10.84 6.68 -1.01
CA ASP A 105 -11.81 7.66 -0.56
C ASP A 105 -11.32 8.37 0.71
N PHE A 106 -10.60 9.46 0.52
CA PHE A 106 -10.24 10.36 1.58
C PHE A 106 -10.41 11.81 1.11
N MET A 107 -11.63 12.29 1.19
CA MET A 107 -11.92 13.69 0.91
C MET A 107 -12.48 14.35 2.17
N MET A 108 -11.71 15.30 2.73
CA MET A 108 -12.22 16.13 3.80
C MET A 108 -13.17 17.19 3.25
N LYS A 109 -14.31 17.35 3.93
CA LYS A 109 -15.33 18.32 3.54
C LYS A 109 -14.90 19.75 3.95
N PRO A 110 -15.33 20.77 3.19
CA PRO A 110 -15.20 22.16 3.65
C PRO A 110 -15.85 22.34 5.03
N GLY A 111 -15.10 22.99 5.95
CA GLY A 111 -15.58 23.24 7.33
C GLY A 111 -15.00 22.29 8.38
N GLU A 112 -14.29 21.24 8.01
CA GLU A 112 -13.53 20.45 8.98
C GLU A 112 -12.34 21.26 9.53
N PRO A 113 -12.08 21.22 10.85
CA PRO A 113 -11.15 22.14 11.52
C PRO A 113 -9.67 21.80 11.35
N TYR A 114 -9.34 20.77 10.55
CA TYR A 114 -7.96 20.29 10.40
C TYR A 114 -7.20 21.08 9.35
N THR A 115 -6.02 21.56 9.72
CA THR A 115 -5.05 22.09 8.75
C THR A 115 -4.37 20.94 7.99
N THR A 116 -3.76 21.27 6.86
CA THR A 116 -2.94 20.32 6.08
C THR A 116 -1.83 19.71 6.95
N PHE A 117 -1.16 20.54 7.77
CA PHE A 117 -0.14 20.06 8.71
C PHE A 117 -0.70 19.07 9.74
N ASP A 118 -1.86 19.35 10.31
CA ASP A 118 -2.50 18.44 11.28
C ASP A 118 -2.73 17.06 10.67
N VAL A 119 -3.22 17.01 9.42
CA VAL A 119 -3.47 15.75 8.70
C VAL A 119 -2.16 14.98 8.47
N VAL A 120 -1.08 15.65 8.06
CA VAL A 120 0.22 15.00 7.88
C VAL A 120 0.77 14.49 9.21
N LEU A 121 0.68 15.28 10.28
CA LEU A 121 1.12 14.92 11.63
C LEU A 121 0.35 13.71 12.19
N MET A 122 -0.92 13.51 11.81
CA MET A 122 -1.68 12.28 12.16
C MET A 122 -0.97 11.00 11.67
N GLY A 123 -0.14 11.10 10.64
CA GLY A 123 0.71 9.99 10.20
C GLY A 123 1.62 9.44 11.30
N ARG A 124 2.05 10.29 12.24
CA ARG A 124 2.96 9.94 13.35
C ARG A 124 2.27 9.24 14.51
N TYR A 125 0.95 9.39 14.68
CA TYR A 125 0.24 8.94 15.88
C TYR A 125 0.36 7.44 16.19
N GLY A 126 0.54 6.61 15.15
CA GLY A 126 0.80 5.18 15.34
C GLY A 126 2.11 4.89 16.08
N GLN A 127 3.13 5.74 15.89
CA GLN A 127 4.46 5.65 16.52
C GLN A 127 4.52 6.38 17.86
N ILE A 128 3.87 7.54 17.96
CA ILE A 128 3.76 8.31 19.21
C ILE A 128 3.06 7.48 20.29
N GLY A 129 2.02 6.73 19.92
CA GLY A 129 1.26 5.88 20.83
C GLY A 129 0.09 6.57 21.50
N PHE A 130 -0.72 5.77 22.18
CA PHE A 130 -1.93 6.23 22.86
C PHE A 130 -1.59 7.09 24.09
N LEU A 131 -2.29 8.18 24.29
CA LEU A 131 -2.11 9.17 25.36
C LEU A 131 -0.80 10.00 25.33
N ASN A 132 0.03 9.84 24.34
CA ASN A 132 1.20 10.68 24.15
C ASN A 132 0.88 11.84 23.19
N HIS A 133 1.57 12.96 23.37
CA HIS A 133 1.45 14.15 22.51
C HIS A 133 2.63 14.18 21.53
N PRO A 134 2.40 14.69 20.28
CA PRO A 134 3.47 14.93 19.33
C PRO A 134 4.57 15.82 19.93
N GLN A 135 5.81 15.38 19.79
CA GLN A 135 6.99 16.15 20.17
C GLN A 135 7.50 16.99 18.99
N GLU A 136 8.47 17.87 19.22
CA GLU A 136 9.04 18.70 18.15
C GLU A 136 9.66 17.85 17.02
N GLU A 137 10.23 16.69 17.34
CA GLU A 137 10.73 15.74 16.34
C GLU A 137 9.59 15.25 15.41
N ASP A 138 8.41 14.94 15.93
CA ASP A 138 7.27 14.49 15.12
C ASP A 138 6.79 15.60 14.19
N LYS A 139 6.80 16.84 14.67
CA LYS A 139 6.44 18.02 13.86
C LYS A 139 7.44 18.24 12.74
N THR A 140 8.73 18.14 13.05
CA THR A 140 9.81 18.23 12.04
C THR A 140 9.65 17.18 10.96
N ILE A 141 9.44 15.92 11.32
CA ILE A 141 9.21 14.82 10.37
C ILE A 141 7.97 15.08 9.50
N ALA A 142 6.91 15.64 10.09
CA ALA A 142 5.72 15.99 9.31
C ALA A 142 6.00 17.09 8.29
N LEU A 143 6.75 18.13 8.66
CA LEU A 143 7.16 19.22 7.74
C LEU A 143 8.11 18.70 6.65
N GLU A 144 9.09 17.86 6.98
CA GLU A 144 9.97 17.22 6.00
C GLU A 144 9.20 16.37 5.00
N ALA A 145 8.14 15.65 5.46
CA ALA A 145 7.28 14.90 4.57
C ALA A 145 6.45 15.81 3.64
N MET A 146 6.05 17.01 4.10
CA MET A 146 5.39 18.01 3.26
C MET A 146 6.33 18.60 2.23
N GLU A 147 7.55 18.97 2.63
CA GLU A 147 8.60 19.48 1.75
C GLU A 147 8.95 18.47 0.65
N LEU A 148 9.10 17.20 1.02
CA LEU A 148 9.38 16.10 0.08
C LEU A 148 8.33 15.97 -1.04
N ILE A 149 7.07 16.29 -0.72
CA ILE A 149 5.94 16.27 -1.66
C ILE A 149 5.76 17.62 -2.37
N GLY A 150 6.44 18.68 -1.90
CA GLY A 150 6.31 20.06 -2.41
C GLY A 150 4.96 20.68 -2.09
N ILE A 151 4.55 20.61 -0.82
CA ILE A 151 3.27 21.18 -0.30
C ILE A 151 3.45 21.91 1.03
N GLU A 152 4.67 22.26 1.39
CA GLU A 152 4.99 22.95 2.65
C GLU A 152 4.25 24.28 2.80
N GLU A 153 4.03 25.00 1.69
CA GLU A 153 3.28 26.26 1.67
C GLU A 153 1.79 26.08 2.01
N LEU A 154 1.29 24.85 1.97
CA LEU A 154 -0.09 24.55 2.31
C LEU A 154 -0.29 24.23 3.79
N ALA A 155 0.77 24.18 4.62
CA ALA A 155 0.73 23.68 5.99
C ALA A 155 -0.40 24.27 6.84
N GLY A 156 -0.59 25.57 6.79
CA GLY A 156 -1.64 26.28 7.53
C GLY A 156 -3.01 26.30 6.85
N ARG A 157 -3.16 25.75 5.64
CA ARG A 157 -4.45 25.75 4.93
C ARG A 157 -5.39 24.69 5.48
N PRO A 158 -6.70 24.99 5.63
CA PRO A 158 -7.70 23.97 5.94
C PRO A 158 -7.73 22.89 4.85
N MET A 159 -7.63 21.62 5.24
CA MET A 159 -7.61 20.48 4.33
C MET A 159 -8.80 20.46 3.37
N GLY A 160 -10.01 20.74 3.86
CA GLY A 160 -11.23 20.75 3.05
C GLY A 160 -11.35 21.89 2.03
N LYS A 161 -10.37 22.83 1.98
CA LYS A 161 -10.30 23.90 0.97
C LYS A 161 -9.30 23.60 -0.14
N LEU A 162 -8.63 22.46 -0.09
CA LEU A 162 -7.67 22.04 -1.09
C LEU A 162 -8.37 21.37 -2.29
N SER A 163 -7.76 21.46 -3.48
CA SER A 163 -8.19 20.67 -4.63
C SER A 163 -7.97 19.17 -4.38
N GLY A 164 -8.66 18.30 -5.15
CA GLY A 164 -8.51 16.86 -5.02
C GLY A 164 -7.05 16.39 -5.15
N GLY A 165 -6.31 16.92 -6.14
CA GLY A 165 -4.88 16.63 -6.31
C GLY A 165 -4.01 17.11 -5.13
N GLN A 166 -4.33 18.29 -4.55
CA GLN A 166 -3.65 18.76 -3.35
C GLN A 166 -3.96 17.87 -2.13
N GLN A 167 -5.22 17.48 -1.93
CA GLN A 167 -5.59 16.56 -0.85
C GLN A 167 -4.87 15.22 -1.01
N GLN A 168 -4.74 14.72 -2.23
CA GLN A 168 -4.00 13.48 -2.51
C GLN A 168 -2.51 13.60 -2.16
N LYS A 169 -1.86 14.73 -2.51
CA LYS A 169 -0.48 15.02 -2.09
C LYS A 169 -0.35 15.04 -0.56
N VAL A 170 -1.31 15.62 0.15
CA VAL A 170 -1.34 15.62 1.63
C VAL A 170 -1.43 14.20 2.18
N MET A 171 -2.27 13.35 1.59
CA MET A 171 -2.39 11.96 2.02
C MET A 171 -1.11 11.16 1.78
N LEU A 172 -0.41 11.45 0.68
CA LEU A 172 0.90 10.86 0.42
C LEU A 172 1.94 11.34 1.45
N ALA A 173 1.99 12.65 1.75
CA ALA A 173 2.84 13.20 2.81
C ALA A 173 2.54 12.55 4.18
N ARG A 174 1.27 12.41 4.54
CA ARG A 174 0.84 11.70 5.76
C ARG A 174 1.34 10.26 5.81
N ALA A 175 1.29 9.54 4.69
CA ALA A 175 1.79 8.18 4.61
C ALA A 175 3.32 8.14 4.79
N LEU A 176 4.05 9.10 4.21
CA LEU A 176 5.51 9.22 4.28
C LEU A 176 6.01 9.70 5.63
N ALA A 177 5.24 10.50 6.37
CA ALA A 177 5.59 10.93 7.73
C ALA A 177 5.79 9.76 8.71
N LYS A 178 5.31 8.56 8.36
CA LYS A 178 5.62 7.32 9.10
C LYS A 178 7.02 6.78 8.86
N ASN A 179 7.77 7.31 7.89
CA ASN A 179 8.99 6.71 7.35
C ASN A 179 8.78 5.21 7.02
N PRO A 180 7.83 4.90 6.11
CA PRO A 180 7.40 3.54 5.86
C PRO A 180 8.44 2.73 5.08
N LYS A 181 8.38 1.40 5.20
CA LYS A 181 9.13 0.45 4.35
C LYS A 181 8.27 -0.09 3.21
N ILE A 182 6.95 -0.04 3.38
CA ILE A 182 5.97 -0.41 2.36
C ILE A 182 5.02 0.77 2.16
N LEU A 183 4.73 1.10 0.91
CA LEU A 183 3.74 2.08 0.52
C LEU A 183 2.60 1.36 -0.22
N LEU A 184 1.40 1.46 0.33
CA LEU A 184 0.17 0.91 -0.23
C LEU A 184 -0.68 2.06 -0.74
N LEU A 185 -0.98 2.08 -2.02
CA LEU A 185 -1.71 3.15 -2.69
C LEU A 185 -2.95 2.58 -3.36
N ASP A 186 -4.12 3.03 -2.92
CA ASP A 186 -5.39 2.60 -3.48
C ASP A 186 -5.96 3.70 -4.38
N GLU A 187 -5.99 3.44 -5.70
CA GLU A 187 -6.43 4.37 -6.73
C GLU A 187 -5.83 5.80 -6.59
N PRO A 188 -4.50 5.94 -6.43
CA PRO A 188 -3.88 7.22 -6.08
C PRO A 188 -4.01 8.28 -7.18
N PHE A 189 -4.48 7.92 -8.37
CA PHE A 189 -4.64 8.79 -9.54
C PHE A 189 -6.10 9.12 -9.83
N SER A 190 -7.06 8.54 -9.10
CA SER A 190 -8.47 8.87 -9.20
C SER A 190 -8.71 10.28 -8.66
N ASN A 191 -9.76 10.95 -9.12
CA ASN A 191 -10.17 12.28 -8.65
C ASN A 191 -9.16 13.42 -8.87
N MET A 192 -8.18 13.26 -9.77
CA MET A 192 -7.22 14.30 -10.12
C MET A 192 -7.61 15.03 -11.41
N ASP A 193 -7.33 16.32 -11.42
CA ASP A 193 -7.33 17.11 -12.63
C ASP A 193 -6.19 16.65 -13.60
N PRO A 194 -6.31 16.93 -14.91
CA PRO A 194 -5.32 16.49 -15.91
C PRO A 194 -3.88 16.92 -15.60
N ASP A 195 -3.69 18.11 -15.04
CA ASP A 195 -2.37 18.67 -14.74
C ASP A 195 -1.70 17.94 -13.57
N SER A 196 -2.47 17.57 -12.55
CA SER A 196 -2.00 16.81 -11.39
C SER A 196 -1.69 15.33 -11.72
N ARG A 197 -2.35 14.76 -12.74
CA ARG A 197 -2.17 13.35 -13.14
C ARG A 197 -0.75 13.02 -13.59
N GLY A 198 -0.02 13.96 -14.19
CA GLY A 198 1.37 13.75 -14.60
C GLY A 198 2.38 13.84 -13.44
N GLN A 199 2.09 14.61 -12.42
CA GLN A 199 3.04 14.90 -11.34
C GLN A 199 3.12 13.78 -10.29
N ILE A 200 1.99 13.22 -9.87
CA ILE A 200 1.93 12.20 -8.81
C ILE A 200 2.60 10.88 -9.22
N PRO A 201 2.42 10.33 -10.44
CA PRO A 201 3.16 9.17 -10.90
C PRO A 201 4.67 9.34 -10.79
N SER A 202 5.21 10.43 -11.36
CA SER A 202 6.65 10.73 -11.30
C SER A 202 7.16 10.87 -9.87
N LEU A 203 6.37 11.48 -8.98
CA LEU A 203 6.70 11.60 -7.57
C LEU A 203 6.76 10.23 -6.87
N ILE A 204 5.78 9.34 -7.13
CA ILE A 204 5.75 7.99 -6.55
C ILE A 204 6.96 7.19 -7.04
N THR A 205 7.31 7.26 -8.33
CA THR A 205 8.51 6.60 -8.87
C THR A 205 9.76 7.08 -8.16
N LYS A 206 9.96 8.40 -8.09
CA LYS A 206 11.09 9.00 -7.38
C LYS A 206 11.19 8.53 -5.93
N LEU A 207 10.09 8.55 -5.20
CA LEU A 207 10.03 8.09 -3.82
C LEU A 207 10.35 6.61 -3.67
N HIS A 208 9.85 5.77 -4.59
CA HIS A 208 10.12 4.35 -4.61
C HIS A 208 11.63 4.07 -4.75
N GLU A 209 12.29 4.75 -5.69
CA GLU A 209 13.72 4.57 -5.97
C GLU A 209 14.61 5.16 -4.88
N GLU A 210 14.39 6.42 -4.49
CA GLU A 210 15.28 7.13 -3.55
C GLU A 210 15.18 6.63 -2.11
N ARG A 211 14.06 5.98 -1.74
CA ARG A 211 13.81 5.52 -0.36
C ARG A 211 13.74 4.01 -0.20
N ASP A 212 14.16 3.25 -1.22
CA ASP A 212 14.11 1.78 -1.18
C ASP A 212 12.73 1.23 -0.75
N LEU A 213 11.64 1.87 -1.20
CA LEU A 213 10.29 1.48 -0.83
C LEU A 213 9.87 0.20 -1.56
N THR A 214 9.09 -0.62 -0.90
CA THR A 214 8.24 -1.60 -1.57
C THR A 214 6.89 -0.96 -1.80
N THR A 215 6.45 -0.86 -3.06
CA THR A 215 5.25 -0.10 -3.41
C THR A 215 4.22 -0.99 -4.08
N LEU A 216 3.00 -1.02 -3.54
CA LEU A 216 1.85 -1.67 -4.16
C LEU A 216 0.82 -0.61 -4.53
N ILE A 217 0.43 -0.58 -5.80
CA ILE A 217 -0.51 0.39 -6.34
C ILE A 217 -1.72 -0.35 -6.90
N VAL A 218 -2.89 -0.05 -6.36
CA VAL A 218 -4.17 -0.48 -6.97
C VAL A 218 -4.59 0.55 -7.98
N THR A 219 -4.93 0.11 -9.19
CA THR A 219 -5.58 0.95 -10.19
C THR A 219 -6.50 0.12 -11.10
N HIS A 220 -7.47 0.75 -11.69
CA HIS A 220 -8.26 0.19 -12.79
C HIS A 220 -7.76 0.67 -14.16
N ASP A 221 -6.87 1.67 -14.19
CA ASP A 221 -6.29 2.24 -15.40
C ASP A 221 -4.83 1.79 -15.56
N ILE A 222 -4.60 0.93 -16.55
CA ILE A 222 -3.27 0.38 -16.87
C ILE A 222 -2.45 1.32 -17.76
N HIS A 223 -3.07 2.31 -18.40
CA HIS A 223 -2.37 3.24 -19.29
C HIS A 223 -1.54 4.27 -18.54
N HIS A 224 -1.75 4.40 -17.23
CA HIS A 224 -0.99 5.29 -16.34
C HIS A 224 -0.02 4.51 -15.44
N MET A 225 0.35 3.28 -15.84
CA MET A 225 1.39 2.57 -15.12
C MET A 225 2.72 3.31 -15.24
N LEU A 226 3.44 3.35 -14.12
CA LEU A 226 4.76 3.97 -14.08
C LEU A 226 5.73 3.21 -14.97
N ASP A 227 6.63 3.93 -15.64
CA ASP A 227 7.65 3.35 -16.56
C ASP A 227 8.54 2.30 -15.89
N HIS A 228 8.66 2.35 -14.56
CA HIS A 228 9.45 1.41 -13.74
C HIS A 228 8.64 0.22 -13.19
N CYS A 229 7.39 0.06 -13.60
CA CYS A 229 6.61 -1.11 -13.22
C CYS A 229 7.20 -2.37 -13.85
N ASN A 230 7.61 -3.31 -13.03
CA ASN A 230 8.15 -4.58 -13.49
C ASN A 230 7.23 -5.78 -13.16
N ARG A 231 6.14 -5.56 -12.44
CA ARG A 231 5.22 -6.62 -12.03
C ARG A 231 3.78 -6.14 -11.92
N VAL A 232 2.90 -6.85 -12.59
CA VAL A 232 1.46 -6.63 -12.59
C VAL A 232 0.74 -7.89 -12.10
N ILE A 233 -0.17 -7.70 -11.17
CA ILE A 233 -1.04 -8.75 -10.63
C ILE A 233 -2.48 -8.40 -11.05
N VAL A 234 -3.09 -9.29 -11.82
CA VAL A 234 -4.50 -9.15 -12.23
C VAL A 234 -5.39 -9.85 -11.22
N VAL A 235 -6.29 -9.09 -10.61
CA VAL A 235 -7.26 -9.59 -9.63
C VAL A 235 -8.65 -9.60 -10.25
N SER A 236 -9.36 -10.72 -10.13
CA SER A 236 -10.76 -10.84 -10.55
C SER A 236 -11.52 -11.79 -9.62
N ASN A 237 -12.74 -11.40 -9.24
CA ASN A 237 -13.61 -12.19 -8.36
C ASN A 237 -12.95 -12.69 -7.07
N GLY A 238 -12.05 -11.88 -6.51
CA GLY A 238 -11.31 -12.17 -5.28
C GLY A 238 -10.15 -13.16 -5.44
N LYS A 239 -9.69 -13.41 -6.66
CA LYS A 239 -8.57 -14.32 -6.96
C LYS A 239 -7.50 -13.60 -7.78
N ILE A 240 -6.26 -14.04 -7.64
CA ILE A 240 -5.19 -13.66 -8.56
C ILE A 240 -5.36 -14.53 -9.82
N MET A 241 -5.58 -13.87 -10.95
CA MET A 241 -5.73 -14.50 -12.27
C MET A 241 -4.43 -14.53 -13.03
N PHE A 242 -3.56 -13.54 -12.78
CA PHE A 242 -2.25 -13.44 -13.43
C PHE A 242 -1.28 -12.71 -12.46
N ASP A 243 -0.02 -13.08 -12.56
CA ASP A 243 1.09 -12.47 -11.84
C ASP A 243 2.33 -12.53 -12.73
N GLY A 244 2.79 -11.40 -13.22
CA GLY A 244 3.91 -11.34 -14.18
C GLY A 244 4.23 -9.93 -14.66
N THR A 245 4.87 -9.84 -15.84
CA THR A 245 5.31 -8.56 -16.39
C THR A 245 4.15 -7.77 -17.04
N PRO A 246 4.26 -6.44 -17.14
CA PRO A 246 3.23 -5.57 -17.73
C PRO A 246 2.81 -5.99 -19.14
N GLU A 247 3.78 -6.33 -20.00
CA GLU A 247 3.51 -6.69 -21.41
C GLU A 247 2.59 -7.92 -21.52
N LYS A 248 2.69 -8.86 -20.58
CA LYS A 248 1.83 -10.05 -20.55
C LYS A 248 0.49 -9.79 -19.88
N ALA A 249 0.41 -8.79 -19.00
CA ALA A 249 -0.81 -8.43 -18.31
C ALA A 249 -1.76 -7.60 -19.19
N LEU A 250 -1.24 -6.70 -20.04
CA LEU A 250 -2.00 -5.79 -20.89
C LEU A 250 -3.12 -6.49 -21.68
N PRO A 251 -2.87 -7.56 -22.46
CA PRO A 251 -3.93 -8.23 -23.24
C PRO A 251 -5.02 -8.83 -22.35
N LEU A 252 -4.69 -9.22 -21.11
CA LEU A 252 -5.66 -9.83 -20.20
C LEU A 252 -6.61 -8.79 -19.59
N VAL A 253 -6.15 -7.56 -19.43
CA VAL A 253 -6.95 -6.48 -18.86
C VAL A 253 -7.79 -5.80 -19.94
N GLU A 254 -7.25 -5.60 -21.14
CA GLU A 254 -7.97 -5.00 -22.27
C GLU A 254 -9.10 -5.89 -22.80
N ASN A 255 -8.93 -7.21 -22.80
CA ASN A 255 -9.94 -8.18 -23.24
C ASN A 255 -11.09 -8.41 -22.23
N HIS A 256 -11.03 -7.85 -21.01
CA HIS A 256 -12.14 -7.79 -20.09
C HIS A 256 -12.75 -6.38 -20.15
N PRO A 257 -13.72 -6.12 -21.08
CA PRO A 257 -14.36 -4.83 -21.17
C PRO A 257 -14.99 -4.54 -19.81
N HIS A 258 -14.70 -3.36 -19.29
CA HIS A 258 -15.41 -2.80 -18.15
C HIS A 258 -16.90 -3.02 -18.36
N THR A 259 -17.54 -3.78 -17.51
CA THR A 259 -19.01 -3.75 -17.35
C THR A 259 -19.35 -2.39 -16.74
N THR A 260 -19.19 -1.35 -17.54
CA THR A 260 -19.78 -0.03 -17.33
C THR A 260 -21.20 -0.11 -17.82
N SER A 261 -22.12 0.35 -16.95
CA SER A 261 -23.53 0.66 -17.24
C SER A 261 -24.48 -0.54 -17.37
N LEU A 262 -24.98 -0.98 -16.21
CA LEU A 262 -26.41 -1.13 -16.05
C LEU A 262 -26.97 0.25 -15.61
N GLU A 263 -27.04 1.19 -16.55
CA GLU A 263 -27.95 2.28 -16.41
C GLU A 263 -29.38 1.70 -16.52
N ALA A 264 -30.08 1.90 -15.43
CA ALA A 264 -31.45 1.55 -15.27
C ALA A 264 -32.31 2.20 -16.38
N SER A 265 -32.81 1.38 -17.28
CA SER A 265 -34.05 1.69 -17.99
C SER A 265 -35.20 1.57 -17.00
N HIS A 266 -35.54 2.67 -16.35
CA HIS A 266 -36.88 2.87 -15.80
C HIS A 266 -37.76 3.49 -16.90
N GLN A 267 -38.63 2.70 -17.45
CA GLN A 267 -39.95 3.11 -17.89
C GLN A 267 -40.98 2.51 -16.94
#